data_2ebf0236f726ee43865dff543eb58237
#
_entry.id   2ebf0236f726ee43865dff543eb58237
#
_cell.length_a   1.000
_cell.length_b   1.000
_cell.length_c   1.000
_cell.angle_alpha   90.00
_cell.angle_beta   90.00
_cell.angle_gamma   90.00
#
_symmetry.space_group_name_H-M   'P 1'
#
loop_
_entity.id
_entity.type
_entity.pdbx_description
1 polymer ?
#
loop_
_entity_poly.entity_id
_entity_poly.type
_entity_poly.pdbx_seq_one_letter_code
_entity_poly.pdbx_strand_id
1 'polypeptide(L)'
;MTQKFLLVIVGATALITGCATKGYVRQNVTPVQDKLNQVADQANKTDANLQKTDQDVQKNTQAISATDEKATTADRRAGDALNRANQANDAATAGAQKENSDIAQLRGVISNLDDYKVANQATVLFKFNSAVLSDDDKQQLDQLASNAGSMKRYFIAVEGYTDTIGTADYNLQLSRRRADAVVLYLSAQKNVPFYTIRTIGLGENNLVDPGKTAAARAKNRRVEVKVFSADQALAAVGGR
;
A
#
# COMPACT_ATOMS: atom_id res chain seq x y z
N MET A 1 8.31 115.42 24.68
CA MET A 1 9.42 114.70 25.32
C MET A 1 9.08 113.24 25.69
N THR A 2 7.88 112.77 25.51
CA THR A 2 7.39 111.44 25.91
C THR A 2 7.65 110.32 24.90
N GLN A 3 7.76 110.61 23.59
CA GLN A 3 7.89 109.60 22.55
C GLN A 3 9.30 109.01 22.39
N LYS A 4 10.33 109.79 22.72
CA LYS A 4 11.74 109.29 22.66
C LYS A 4 12.09 108.36 23.82
N PHE A 5 11.43 108.52 24.95
CA PHE A 5 11.65 107.68 26.13
C PHE A 5 11.00 106.32 26.01
N LEU A 6 9.86 106.20 25.30
CA LEU A 6 9.17 104.91 25.06
C LEU A 6 9.98 104.04 24.13
N LEU A 7 10.68 104.59 23.13
CA LEU A 7 11.45 103.84 22.14
C LEU A 7 12.75 103.25 22.74
N VAL A 8 13.31 103.92 23.74
CA VAL A 8 14.51 103.44 24.45
C VAL A 8 14.16 102.34 25.44
N ILE A 9 12.99 102.36 26.05
CA ILE A 9 12.54 101.25 26.93
C ILE A 9 12.20 100.00 26.16
N VAL A 10 11.58 100.09 24.99
CA VAL A 10 11.27 98.89 24.11
C VAL A 10 12.55 98.35 23.54
N GLY A 11 13.53 99.15 23.17
CA GLY A 11 14.84 98.68 22.70
C GLY A 11 15.67 97.96 23.79
N ALA A 12 15.55 98.42 25.04
CA ALA A 12 16.30 97.84 26.17
C ALA A 12 15.67 96.50 26.62
N THR A 13 14.36 96.30 26.48
CA THR A 13 13.70 95.03 26.82
C THR A 13 13.94 93.94 25.77
N ALA A 14 14.18 94.33 24.52
CA ALA A 14 14.50 93.38 23.45
C ALA A 14 15.92 92.79 23.55
N LEU A 15 16.82 93.40 24.31
CA LEU A 15 18.20 92.92 24.48
C LEU A 15 18.40 92.04 25.74
N ILE A 16 17.39 91.84 26.55
CA ILE A 16 17.53 91.04 27.79
C ILE A 16 17.05 89.57 27.55
N THR A 17 16.44 89.28 26.43
CA THR A 17 15.85 87.92 26.14
C THR A 17 16.75 87.03 25.37
N GLY A 18 18.07 87.12 25.42
CA GLY A 18 18.84 86.32 24.51
C GLY A 18 20.25 85.86 24.87
N CYS A 19 20.69 86.00 26.07
CA CYS A 19 22.02 85.49 26.41
C CYS A 19 21.96 84.45 27.52
N ALA A 20 21.52 83.26 27.13
CA ALA A 20 21.91 82.07 27.88
C ALA A 20 23.44 82.04 27.85
N THR A 21 24.12 82.24 29.01
CA THR A 21 25.58 82.22 29.10
C THR A 21 26.07 80.86 28.60
N LYS A 22 27.25 80.87 27.95
CA LYS A 22 27.88 79.64 27.42
C LYS A 22 28.00 78.53 28.48
N GLY A 23 28.10 78.94 29.77
CA GLY A 23 28.08 78.01 30.89
C GLY A 23 26.71 77.38 31.15
N TYR A 24 25.62 78.14 31.06
CA TYR A 24 24.25 77.64 31.22
C TYR A 24 23.89 76.64 30.13
N VAL A 25 24.31 76.93 28.89
CA VAL A 25 24.11 76.01 27.77
C VAL A 25 24.88 74.70 27.99
N ARG A 26 26.16 74.78 28.36
CA ARG A 26 26.94 73.57 28.65
C ARG A 26 26.34 72.71 29.78
N GLN A 27 25.90 73.39 30.85
CA GLN A 27 25.45 72.68 32.05
C GLN A 27 24.04 72.07 31.90
N ASN A 28 23.15 72.68 31.14
CA ASN A 28 21.74 72.31 31.09
C ASN A 28 21.29 71.79 29.70
N VAL A 29 21.84 72.33 28.63
CA VAL A 29 21.42 71.94 27.25
C VAL A 29 22.24 70.77 26.70
N THR A 30 23.54 70.72 26.90
CA THR A 30 24.38 69.60 26.39
C THR A 30 23.98 68.31 26.98
N PRO A 31 23.72 68.10 28.28
CA PRO A 31 23.26 66.84 28.83
C PRO A 31 21.89 66.38 28.26
N VAL A 32 21.02 67.33 27.93
CA VAL A 32 19.72 67.04 27.32
C VAL A 32 19.93 66.61 25.88
N GLN A 33 20.82 67.27 25.15
CA GLN A 33 21.18 66.86 23.75
C GLN A 33 21.82 65.50 23.71
N ASP A 34 22.69 65.16 24.66
CA ASP A 34 23.32 63.86 24.77
C ASP A 34 22.30 62.74 25.04
N LYS A 35 21.33 63.00 25.93
CA LYS A 35 20.21 62.12 26.19
C LYS A 35 19.32 61.99 24.98
N LEU A 36 19.04 63.03 24.22
CA LEU A 36 18.28 62.96 22.98
C LEU A 36 18.95 62.16 21.95
N ASN A 37 20.27 62.31 21.79
CA ASN A 37 21.04 61.44 20.85
C ASN A 37 21.02 59.96 21.29
N GLN A 38 21.16 59.70 22.62
CA GLN A 38 21.05 58.33 23.13
C GLN A 38 19.67 57.72 22.87
N VAL A 39 18.58 58.48 23.04
CA VAL A 39 17.22 58.02 22.74
C VAL A 39 17.05 57.81 21.24
N ALA A 40 17.59 58.69 20.41
CA ALA A 40 17.57 58.51 18.95
C ALA A 40 18.31 57.25 18.51
N ASP A 41 19.50 57.01 19.07
CA ASP A 41 20.26 55.77 18.79
C ASP A 41 19.53 54.51 19.26
N GLN A 42 18.87 54.59 20.41
CA GLN A 42 18.08 53.51 20.94
C GLN A 42 16.81 53.25 20.10
N ALA A 43 16.15 54.28 19.62
CA ALA A 43 15.04 54.19 18.70
C ALA A 43 15.46 53.51 17.38
N ASN A 44 16.59 53.96 16.80
CA ASN A 44 17.13 53.35 15.58
C ASN A 44 17.48 51.84 15.76
N LYS A 45 18.05 51.47 16.91
CA LYS A 45 18.31 50.06 17.24
C LYS A 45 17.02 49.26 17.40
N THR A 46 16.01 49.87 18.02
CA THR A 46 14.70 49.24 18.18
C THR A 46 14.03 49.04 16.85
N ASP A 47 14.06 50.01 15.95
CA ASP A 47 13.53 49.91 14.59
C ASP A 47 14.24 48.81 13.77
N ALA A 48 15.57 48.73 13.86
CA ALA A 48 16.32 47.68 13.21
C ALA A 48 15.96 46.27 13.74
N ASN A 49 15.76 46.15 15.06
CA ASN A 49 15.29 44.89 15.67
C ASN A 49 13.86 44.56 15.27
N LEU A 50 12.98 45.56 15.17
CA LEU A 50 11.61 45.38 14.71
C LEU A 50 11.56 44.86 13.28
N GLN A 51 12.33 45.50 12.38
CA GLN A 51 12.46 45.01 10.98
C GLN A 51 12.96 43.59 10.90
N LYS A 52 13.96 43.25 11.72
CA LYS A 52 14.45 41.85 11.78
C LYS A 52 13.38 40.90 12.28
N THR A 53 12.67 41.29 13.34
CA THR A 53 11.57 40.46 13.88
C THR A 53 10.46 40.25 12.85
N ASP A 54 10.09 41.30 12.10
CA ASP A 54 9.12 41.20 11.01
C ASP A 54 9.55 40.25 9.94
N GLN A 55 10.83 40.28 9.54
CA GLN A 55 11.39 39.32 8.56
C GLN A 55 11.35 37.89 9.11
N ASP A 56 11.69 37.68 10.37
CA ASP A 56 11.65 36.37 11.00
C ASP A 56 10.20 35.86 11.15
N VAL A 57 9.24 36.74 11.47
CA VAL A 57 7.80 36.41 11.47
C VAL A 57 7.33 36.00 10.07
N GLN A 58 7.72 36.72 9.02
CA GLN A 58 7.36 36.36 7.64
C GLN A 58 7.93 35.01 7.23
N LYS A 59 9.22 34.74 7.55
CA LYS A 59 9.84 33.45 7.31
C LYS A 59 9.16 32.32 8.06
N ASN A 60 8.84 32.55 9.33
CA ASN A 60 8.14 31.56 10.14
C ASN A 60 6.72 31.28 9.59
N THR A 61 6.01 32.33 9.16
CA THR A 61 4.69 32.19 8.54
C THR A 61 4.76 31.34 7.26
N GLN A 62 5.75 31.60 6.40
CA GLN A 62 5.98 30.80 5.19
C GLN A 62 6.34 29.33 5.53
N ALA A 63 7.18 29.11 6.53
CA ALA A 63 7.56 27.78 6.98
C ALA A 63 6.37 27.01 7.57
N ILE A 64 5.51 27.70 8.34
CA ILE A 64 4.27 27.12 8.88
C ILE A 64 3.34 26.73 7.74
N SER A 65 3.09 27.62 6.76
CA SER A 65 2.25 27.33 5.62
C SER A 65 2.77 26.14 4.80
N ALA A 66 4.07 26.06 4.56
CA ALA A 66 4.70 24.93 3.86
C ALA A 66 4.59 23.62 4.66
N THR A 67 4.63 23.70 5.98
CA THR A 67 4.48 22.53 6.86
C THR A 67 3.04 22.06 6.88
N ASP A 68 2.08 22.98 6.94
CA ASP A 68 0.64 22.69 6.90
C ASP A 68 0.24 22.02 5.56
N GLU A 69 0.77 22.52 4.44
CA GLU A 69 0.57 21.90 3.12
C GLU A 69 1.13 20.47 3.07
N LYS A 70 2.33 20.26 3.63
CA LYS A 70 2.92 18.92 3.73
C LYS A 70 2.10 18.00 4.63
N ALA A 71 1.63 18.50 5.76
CA ALA A 71 0.78 17.75 6.69
C ALA A 71 -0.54 17.35 6.02
N THR A 72 -1.21 18.30 5.36
CA THR A 72 -2.45 18.03 4.59
C THR A 72 -2.22 17.01 3.48
N THR A 73 -1.08 17.09 2.80
CA THR A 73 -0.73 16.14 1.75
C THR A 73 -0.45 14.75 2.32
N ALA A 74 0.23 14.67 3.47
CA ALA A 74 0.51 13.41 4.16
C ALA A 74 -0.79 12.76 4.67
N ASP A 75 -1.70 13.55 5.25
CA ASP A 75 -2.99 13.08 5.73
C ASP A 75 -3.85 12.51 4.59
N ARG A 76 -3.91 13.21 3.46
CA ARG A 76 -4.61 12.72 2.26
C ARG A 76 -4.00 11.40 1.74
N ARG A 77 -2.65 11.31 1.67
CA ARG A 77 -1.98 10.07 1.27
C ARG A 77 -2.24 8.92 2.24
N ALA A 78 -2.30 9.20 3.53
CA ALA A 78 -2.66 8.21 4.54
C ALA A 78 -4.11 7.73 4.37
N GLY A 79 -5.04 8.64 4.12
CA GLY A 79 -6.43 8.31 3.78
C GLY A 79 -6.57 7.46 2.52
N ASP A 80 -5.85 7.82 1.45
CA ASP A 80 -5.84 7.04 0.21
C ASP A 80 -5.23 5.64 0.42
N ALA A 81 -4.16 5.54 1.21
CA ALA A 81 -3.54 4.26 1.53
C ALA A 81 -4.48 3.37 2.35
N LEU A 82 -5.19 3.95 3.34
CA LEU A 82 -6.19 3.23 4.12
C LEU A 82 -7.35 2.73 3.24
N ASN A 83 -7.86 3.57 2.35
CA ASN A 83 -8.91 3.18 1.41
C ASN A 83 -8.48 2.03 0.49
N ARG A 84 -7.25 2.09 -0.03
CA ARG A 84 -6.69 0.99 -0.84
C ARG A 84 -6.51 -0.29 -0.04
N ALA A 85 -6.07 -0.19 1.21
CA ALA A 85 -5.93 -1.33 2.11
C ALA A 85 -7.28 -1.98 2.40
N ASN A 86 -8.32 -1.18 2.67
CA ASN A 86 -9.68 -1.66 2.87
C ASN A 86 -10.22 -2.36 1.61
N GLN A 87 -10.07 -1.74 0.42
CA GLN A 87 -10.49 -2.34 -0.84
C GLN A 87 -9.76 -3.66 -1.12
N ALA A 88 -8.46 -3.73 -0.83
CA ALA A 88 -7.69 -4.97 -0.97
C ALA A 88 -8.17 -6.05 0.00
N ASN A 89 -8.47 -5.68 1.24
CA ASN A 89 -9.01 -6.59 2.25
C ASN A 89 -10.41 -7.11 1.87
N ASP A 90 -11.28 -6.23 1.36
CA ASP A 90 -12.62 -6.60 0.89
C ASP A 90 -12.54 -7.55 -0.32
N ALA A 91 -11.65 -7.26 -1.26
CA ALA A 91 -11.40 -8.12 -2.42
C ALA A 91 -10.85 -9.50 -2.01
N ALA A 92 -9.92 -9.54 -1.03
CA ALA A 92 -9.38 -10.79 -0.49
C ALA A 92 -10.47 -11.60 0.23
N THR A 93 -11.30 -10.93 1.03
CA THR A 93 -12.43 -11.56 1.75
C THR A 93 -13.46 -12.13 0.77
N ALA A 94 -13.85 -11.34 -0.24
CA ALA A 94 -14.77 -11.80 -1.29
C ALA A 94 -14.18 -12.98 -2.09
N GLY A 95 -12.86 -12.94 -2.38
CA GLY A 95 -12.14 -14.04 -3.00
C GLY A 95 -12.20 -15.34 -2.18
N ALA A 96 -11.90 -15.23 -0.88
CA ALA A 96 -11.95 -16.37 0.05
C ALA A 96 -13.38 -16.94 0.21
N GLN A 97 -14.40 -16.07 0.26
CA GLN A 97 -15.79 -16.50 0.33
C GLN A 97 -16.22 -17.25 -0.95
N LYS A 98 -15.84 -16.73 -2.12
CA LYS A 98 -16.11 -17.40 -3.40
C LYS A 98 -15.44 -18.76 -3.44
N GLU A 99 -14.20 -18.87 -3.01
CA GLU A 99 -13.45 -20.11 -2.97
C GLU A 99 -14.07 -21.14 -2.02
N ASN A 100 -14.49 -20.72 -0.83
CA ASN A 100 -15.22 -21.59 0.08
C ASN A 100 -16.57 -22.06 -0.50
N SER A 101 -17.27 -21.20 -1.26
CA SER A 101 -18.47 -21.56 -1.99
C SER A 101 -18.18 -22.60 -3.09
N ASP A 102 -17.11 -22.39 -3.86
CA ASP A 102 -16.67 -23.29 -4.92
C ASP A 102 -16.24 -24.66 -4.33
N ILE A 103 -15.54 -24.66 -3.18
CA ILE A 103 -15.21 -25.87 -2.41
C ILE A 103 -16.49 -26.59 -1.94
N ALA A 104 -17.45 -25.85 -1.39
CA ALA A 104 -18.72 -26.42 -0.92
C ALA A 104 -19.52 -27.03 -2.08
N GLN A 105 -19.57 -26.35 -3.23
CA GLN A 105 -20.18 -26.87 -4.44
C GLN A 105 -19.46 -28.12 -4.93
N LEU A 106 -18.13 -28.13 -4.98
CA LEU A 106 -17.34 -29.28 -5.39
C LEU A 106 -17.56 -30.46 -4.44
N ARG A 107 -17.58 -30.22 -3.13
CA ARG A 107 -17.93 -31.25 -2.12
C ARG A 107 -19.36 -31.75 -2.30
N GLY A 108 -20.31 -30.85 -2.58
CA GLY A 108 -21.70 -31.21 -2.86
C GLY A 108 -21.85 -32.05 -4.12
N VAL A 109 -21.12 -31.72 -5.19
CA VAL A 109 -21.07 -32.51 -6.41
C VAL A 109 -20.45 -33.89 -6.14
N ILE A 110 -19.37 -33.94 -5.33
CA ILE A 110 -18.70 -35.21 -4.96
C ILE A 110 -19.60 -36.08 -4.07
N SER A 111 -20.29 -35.47 -3.08
CA SER A 111 -21.17 -36.23 -2.19
C SER A 111 -22.44 -36.75 -2.85
N ASN A 112 -22.89 -36.11 -3.94
CA ASN A 112 -24.04 -36.56 -4.75
C ASN A 112 -23.66 -37.51 -5.88
N LEU A 113 -22.37 -37.86 -5.99
CA LEU A 113 -21.83 -38.74 -7.04
C LEU A 113 -21.49 -40.11 -6.48
N ASP A 114 -22.42 -40.80 -5.84
CA ASP A 114 -22.23 -42.17 -5.33
C ASP A 114 -21.67 -43.12 -6.38
N ASP A 115 -21.82 -42.79 -7.67
CA ASP A 115 -21.33 -43.59 -8.80
C ASP A 115 -19.91 -43.22 -9.25
N TYR A 116 -19.41 -42.01 -8.93
CA TYR A 116 -18.10 -41.60 -9.43
C TYR A 116 -16.99 -41.94 -8.45
N LYS A 117 -16.01 -42.68 -8.93
CA LYS A 117 -14.79 -43.04 -8.18
C LYS A 117 -13.56 -42.51 -8.88
N VAL A 118 -12.48 -42.28 -8.10
CA VAL A 118 -11.18 -41.93 -8.69
C VAL A 118 -10.70 -43.08 -9.56
N ALA A 119 -10.69 -42.85 -10.86
CA ALA A 119 -10.25 -43.82 -11.86
C ALA A 119 -8.76 -43.67 -12.18
N ASN A 120 -8.24 -42.46 -12.13
CA ASN A 120 -6.82 -42.15 -12.36
C ASN A 120 -6.44 -40.88 -11.63
N GLN A 121 -5.15 -40.72 -11.28
CA GLN A 121 -4.61 -39.51 -10.66
C GLN A 121 -3.18 -39.27 -11.08
N ALA A 122 -2.77 -38.00 -11.10
CA ALA A 122 -1.39 -37.55 -11.29
C ALA A 122 -1.06 -36.40 -10.34
N THR A 123 0.20 -36.30 -9.98
CA THR A 123 0.70 -35.16 -9.16
C THR A 123 1.81 -34.47 -9.93
N VAL A 124 1.58 -33.23 -10.25
CA VAL A 124 2.50 -32.32 -10.97
C VAL A 124 3.22 -31.47 -9.97
N LEU A 125 4.56 -31.42 -10.02
CA LEU A 125 5.40 -30.68 -9.10
C LEU A 125 5.90 -29.39 -9.75
N PHE A 126 5.97 -28.31 -8.95
CA PHE A 126 6.41 -27.02 -9.45
C PHE A 126 7.67 -26.50 -8.75
N LYS A 127 8.52 -25.82 -9.52
CA LYS A 127 9.65 -25.10 -8.99
C LYS A 127 9.15 -23.96 -8.07
N PHE A 128 10.05 -23.49 -7.22
CA PHE A 128 9.76 -22.35 -6.37
C PHE A 128 9.31 -21.15 -7.21
N ASN A 129 8.25 -20.48 -6.78
CA ASN A 129 7.67 -19.30 -7.42
C ASN A 129 7.37 -19.49 -8.93
N SER A 130 7.00 -20.68 -9.36
CA SER A 130 6.73 -21.01 -10.76
C SER A 130 5.39 -21.72 -10.91
N ALA A 131 4.74 -21.50 -12.06
CA ALA A 131 3.57 -22.20 -12.57
C ALA A 131 3.85 -22.82 -13.95
N VAL A 132 5.12 -23.04 -14.29
CA VAL A 132 5.53 -23.63 -15.56
C VAL A 132 5.62 -25.15 -15.43
N LEU A 133 4.95 -25.88 -16.32
CA LEU A 133 4.99 -27.33 -16.40
C LEU A 133 6.33 -27.79 -16.98
N SER A 134 6.93 -28.80 -16.35
CA SER A 134 8.08 -29.52 -16.93
C SER A 134 7.63 -30.50 -18.02
N ASP A 135 8.58 -31.01 -18.78
CA ASP A 135 8.25 -31.97 -19.82
C ASP A 135 7.85 -33.35 -19.22
N ASP A 136 8.41 -33.71 -18.06
CA ASP A 136 7.99 -34.91 -17.32
C ASP A 136 6.54 -34.77 -16.82
N ASP A 137 6.16 -33.60 -16.33
CA ASP A 137 4.79 -33.31 -15.89
C ASP A 137 3.82 -33.36 -17.06
N LYS A 138 4.20 -32.85 -18.24
CA LYS A 138 3.38 -32.96 -19.47
C LYS A 138 3.18 -34.39 -19.88
N GLN A 139 4.21 -35.25 -19.80
CA GLN A 139 4.06 -36.69 -20.10
C GLN A 139 3.06 -37.39 -19.18
N GLN A 140 3.11 -37.09 -17.86
CA GLN A 140 2.13 -37.61 -16.91
C GLN A 140 0.71 -37.12 -17.22
N LEU A 141 0.55 -35.85 -17.57
CA LEU A 141 -0.75 -35.31 -17.99
C LEU A 141 -1.24 -35.90 -19.32
N ASP A 142 -0.35 -36.24 -20.24
CA ASP A 142 -0.68 -36.91 -21.49
C ASP A 142 -1.30 -38.30 -21.26
N GLN A 143 -0.68 -39.06 -20.37
CA GLN A 143 -1.20 -40.37 -19.99
C GLN A 143 -2.56 -40.27 -19.31
N LEU A 144 -2.70 -39.28 -18.41
CA LEU A 144 -3.97 -39.02 -17.71
C LEU A 144 -5.07 -38.61 -18.69
N ALA A 145 -4.78 -37.71 -19.64
CA ALA A 145 -5.73 -37.24 -20.65
C ALA A 145 -6.15 -38.39 -21.59
N SER A 146 -5.21 -39.24 -22.00
CA SER A 146 -5.49 -40.41 -22.82
C SER A 146 -6.40 -41.42 -22.11
N ASN A 147 -6.15 -41.68 -20.84
CA ASN A 147 -7.00 -42.54 -20.02
C ASN A 147 -8.40 -41.93 -19.83
N ALA A 148 -8.50 -40.62 -19.56
CA ALA A 148 -9.79 -39.92 -19.44
C ALA A 148 -10.59 -39.98 -20.76
N GLY A 149 -9.93 -39.79 -21.88
CA GLY A 149 -10.55 -39.85 -23.22
C GLY A 149 -11.17 -41.19 -23.57
N SER A 150 -10.78 -42.30 -22.94
CA SER A 150 -11.39 -43.62 -23.09
C SER A 150 -12.68 -43.80 -22.28
N MET A 151 -12.99 -42.89 -21.37
CA MET A 151 -14.15 -42.97 -20.46
C MET A 151 -15.35 -42.23 -21.06
N LYS A 152 -16.54 -42.76 -20.88
CA LYS A 152 -17.79 -42.14 -21.37
C LYS A 152 -18.33 -41.06 -20.45
N ARG A 153 -18.18 -41.27 -19.14
CA ARG A 153 -18.65 -40.36 -18.09
C ARG A 153 -17.54 -40.09 -17.11
N TYR A 154 -16.92 -38.94 -17.23
CA TYR A 154 -15.84 -38.52 -16.34
C TYR A 154 -15.84 -37.01 -16.08
N PHE A 155 -15.19 -36.61 -15.01
CA PHE A 155 -14.73 -35.26 -14.81
C PHE A 155 -13.34 -35.28 -14.18
N ILE A 156 -12.60 -34.19 -14.36
CA ILE A 156 -11.25 -34.03 -13.85
C ILE A 156 -11.27 -32.93 -12.79
N ALA A 157 -10.81 -33.24 -11.57
CA ALA A 157 -10.56 -32.24 -10.53
C ALA A 157 -9.07 -31.88 -10.54
N VAL A 158 -8.79 -30.58 -10.59
CA VAL A 158 -7.44 -30.02 -10.61
C VAL A 158 -7.28 -29.11 -9.38
N GLU A 159 -6.47 -29.55 -8.42
CA GLU A 159 -6.29 -28.90 -7.12
C GLU A 159 -4.86 -28.38 -7.00
N GLY A 160 -4.68 -27.05 -6.95
CA GLY A 160 -3.38 -26.42 -6.85
C GLY A 160 -2.98 -26.10 -5.41
N TYR A 161 -1.69 -26.32 -5.09
CA TYR A 161 -1.13 -26.12 -3.75
C TYR A 161 0.21 -25.38 -3.82
N THR A 162 0.61 -24.79 -2.68
CA THR A 162 1.92 -24.16 -2.48
C THR A 162 2.60 -24.70 -1.23
N ASP A 163 3.85 -24.37 -1.06
CA ASP A 163 4.50 -24.42 0.24
C ASP A 163 4.09 -23.19 1.10
N THR A 164 4.60 -23.10 2.31
CA THR A 164 4.27 -22.05 3.29
C THR A 164 5.14 -20.78 3.15
N ILE A 165 5.86 -20.60 2.05
CA ILE A 165 6.67 -19.40 1.84
C ILE A 165 5.84 -18.36 1.10
N GLY A 166 5.68 -17.20 1.72
CA GLY A 166 4.91 -16.08 1.19
C GLY A 166 3.70 -15.73 2.05
N THR A 167 2.88 -14.80 1.59
CA THR A 167 1.59 -14.49 2.21
C THR A 167 0.51 -15.47 1.76
N ALA A 168 -0.52 -15.67 2.57
CA ALA A 168 -1.64 -16.54 2.22
C ALA A 168 -2.29 -16.14 0.88
N ASP A 169 -2.52 -14.84 0.66
CA ASP A 169 -3.08 -14.32 -0.59
C ASP A 169 -2.21 -14.60 -1.81
N TYR A 170 -0.91 -14.40 -1.64
CA TYR A 170 0.05 -14.72 -2.70
C TYR A 170 0.04 -16.21 -3.03
N ASN A 171 0.08 -17.07 -2.01
CA ASN A 171 0.04 -18.52 -2.16
C ASN A 171 -1.26 -19.00 -2.80
N LEU A 172 -2.38 -18.39 -2.44
CA LEU A 172 -3.67 -18.65 -3.07
C LEU A 172 -3.64 -18.35 -4.57
N GLN A 173 -3.16 -17.18 -4.96
CA GLN A 173 -3.03 -16.81 -6.37
C GLN A 173 -2.03 -17.70 -7.13
N LEU A 174 -0.90 -18.05 -6.51
CA LEU A 174 0.10 -18.92 -7.13
C LEU A 174 -0.45 -20.32 -7.35
N SER A 175 -1.20 -20.87 -6.39
CA SER A 175 -1.84 -22.18 -6.52
C SER A 175 -2.87 -22.20 -7.66
N ARG A 176 -3.66 -21.12 -7.82
CA ARG A 176 -4.57 -20.95 -8.98
C ARG A 176 -3.81 -20.94 -10.29
N ARG A 177 -2.78 -20.10 -10.41
CA ARG A 177 -1.96 -20.05 -11.64
C ARG A 177 -1.37 -21.42 -12.02
N ARG A 178 -0.97 -22.22 -11.04
CA ARG A 178 -0.50 -23.59 -11.28
C ARG A 178 -1.61 -24.51 -11.79
N ALA A 179 -2.77 -24.46 -11.15
CA ALA A 179 -3.94 -25.23 -11.58
C ALA A 179 -4.38 -24.80 -12.99
N ASP A 180 -4.42 -23.50 -13.27
CA ASP A 180 -4.77 -22.96 -14.58
C ASP A 180 -3.78 -23.40 -15.68
N ALA A 181 -2.49 -23.49 -15.37
CA ALA A 181 -1.49 -24.00 -16.31
C ALA A 181 -1.77 -25.47 -16.71
N VAL A 182 -2.19 -26.29 -15.75
CA VAL A 182 -2.60 -27.67 -16.01
C VAL A 182 -3.88 -27.70 -16.82
N VAL A 183 -4.90 -26.92 -16.46
CA VAL A 183 -6.18 -26.85 -17.21
C VAL A 183 -5.94 -26.42 -18.64
N LEU A 184 -5.13 -25.36 -18.84
CA LEU A 184 -4.78 -24.89 -20.19
C LEU A 184 -4.09 -25.96 -21.00
N TYR A 185 -3.15 -26.71 -20.40
CA TYR A 185 -2.46 -27.79 -21.05
C TYR A 185 -3.41 -28.92 -21.48
N LEU A 186 -4.26 -29.38 -20.55
CA LEU A 186 -5.23 -30.44 -20.81
C LEU A 186 -6.25 -30.03 -21.89
N SER A 187 -6.78 -28.82 -21.81
CA SER A 187 -7.82 -28.38 -22.74
C SER A 187 -7.27 -27.96 -24.10
N ALA A 188 -6.17 -27.20 -24.16
CA ALA A 188 -5.65 -26.65 -25.41
C ALA A 188 -4.72 -27.61 -26.16
N GLN A 189 -3.95 -28.47 -25.45
CA GLN A 189 -2.97 -29.36 -26.06
C GLN A 189 -3.46 -30.80 -26.16
N LYS A 190 -4.36 -31.23 -25.27
CA LYS A 190 -4.87 -32.60 -25.22
C LYS A 190 -6.35 -32.73 -25.57
N ASN A 191 -6.99 -31.62 -25.93
CA ASN A 191 -8.39 -31.56 -26.36
C ASN A 191 -9.38 -32.12 -25.30
N VAL A 192 -9.02 -32.07 -24.01
CA VAL A 192 -9.96 -32.41 -22.94
C VAL A 192 -11.03 -31.34 -22.89
N PRO A 193 -12.32 -31.68 -22.97
CA PRO A 193 -13.38 -30.69 -22.95
C PRO A 193 -13.36 -29.87 -21.65
N PHE A 194 -13.25 -28.54 -21.74
CA PHE A 194 -13.09 -27.67 -20.57
C PHE A 194 -14.24 -27.81 -19.56
N TYR A 195 -15.45 -28.12 -20.03
CA TYR A 195 -16.63 -28.32 -19.16
C TYR A 195 -16.54 -29.58 -18.30
N THR A 196 -15.62 -30.50 -18.60
CA THR A 196 -15.34 -31.68 -17.75
C THR A 196 -14.28 -31.39 -16.68
N ILE A 197 -13.62 -30.23 -16.71
CA ILE A 197 -12.54 -29.89 -15.77
C ILE A 197 -13.09 -28.99 -14.67
N ARG A 198 -12.81 -29.35 -13.42
CA ARG A 198 -13.04 -28.54 -12.24
C ARG A 198 -11.72 -28.14 -11.64
N THR A 199 -11.49 -26.85 -11.38
CA THR A 199 -10.22 -26.34 -10.90
C THR A 199 -10.38 -25.52 -9.64
N ILE A 200 -9.42 -25.65 -8.72
CA ILE A 200 -9.35 -24.86 -7.49
C ILE A 200 -7.90 -24.65 -7.08
N GLY A 201 -7.58 -23.44 -6.61
CA GLY A 201 -6.33 -23.15 -5.92
C GLY A 201 -6.57 -23.10 -4.42
N LEU A 202 -5.81 -23.84 -3.65
CA LEU A 202 -5.96 -24.02 -2.21
C LEU A 202 -4.80 -23.36 -1.42
N GLY A 203 -3.86 -22.73 -2.11
CA GLY A 203 -2.73 -22.07 -1.47
C GLY A 203 -1.89 -23.05 -0.67
N GLU A 204 -1.55 -22.66 0.55
CA GLU A 204 -0.77 -23.47 1.52
C GLU A 204 -1.64 -24.39 2.38
N ASN A 205 -2.94 -24.45 2.13
CA ASN A 205 -3.81 -25.37 2.82
C ASN A 205 -3.52 -26.82 2.38
N ASN A 206 -3.62 -27.78 3.30
CA ASN A 206 -3.40 -29.21 3.06
C ASN A 206 -1.96 -29.57 2.61
N LEU A 207 -0.99 -29.27 3.46
CA LEU A 207 0.39 -29.68 3.26
C LEU A 207 0.50 -31.22 3.29
N VAL A 208 1.14 -31.82 2.28
CA VAL A 208 1.49 -33.26 2.29
C VAL A 208 2.70 -33.54 3.16
N ASP A 209 3.58 -32.54 3.35
CA ASP A 209 4.74 -32.63 4.22
C ASP A 209 4.84 -31.33 5.04
N PRO A 210 4.50 -31.35 6.33
CA PRO A 210 4.54 -30.17 7.19
C PRO A 210 5.96 -29.74 7.57
N GLY A 211 6.98 -30.47 7.14
CA GLY A 211 8.39 -30.16 7.40
C GLY A 211 8.82 -28.84 6.74
N LYS A 212 9.79 -28.15 7.40
CA LYS A 212 10.33 -26.88 6.91
C LYS A 212 11.56 -27.05 6.01
N THR A 213 11.91 -28.27 5.60
CA THR A 213 13.05 -28.53 4.71
C THR A 213 12.74 -28.12 3.26
N ALA A 214 13.77 -27.93 2.45
CA ALA A 214 13.61 -27.68 1.03
C ALA A 214 12.88 -28.86 0.32
N ALA A 215 13.13 -30.07 0.74
CA ALA A 215 12.48 -31.26 0.21
C ALA A 215 10.99 -31.32 0.57
N ALA A 216 10.62 -31.02 1.83
CA ALA A 216 9.23 -30.94 2.25
C ALA A 216 8.47 -29.88 1.46
N ARG A 217 9.05 -28.68 1.32
CA ARG A 217 8.44 -27.62 0.51
C ARG A 217 8.28 -28.01 -0.96
N ALA A 218 9.24 -28.72 -1.53
CA ALA A 218 9.13 -29.19 -2.92
C ALA A 218 7.94 -30.12 -3.13
N LYS A 219 7.62 -30.99 -2.19
CA LYS A 219 6.43 -31.86 -2.24
C LYS A 219 5.13 -31.07 -2.14
N ASN A 220 5.11 -29.99 -1.38
CA ASN A 220 3.92 -29.15 -1.19
C ASN A 220 3.62 -28.28 -2.43
N ARG A 221 4.62 -27.90 -3.22
CA ARG A 221 4.44 -27.15 -4.48
C ARG A 221 3.93 -28.06 -5.60
N ARG A 222 2.66 -28.39 -5.54
CA ARG A 222 2.06 -29.39 -6.42
C ARG A 222 0.70 -28.97 -6.98
N VAL A 223 0.30 -29.68 -8.01
CA VAL A 223 -1.10 -29.76 -8.47
C VAL A 223 -1.49 -31.23 -8.47
N GLU A 224 -2.57 -31.56 -7.80
CA GLU A 224 -3.19 -32.86 -7.85
C GLU A 224 -4.26 -32.87 -8.94
N VAL A 225 -4.19 -33.85 -9.83
CA VAL A 225 -5.15 -34.03 -10.91
C VAL A 225 -5.79 -35.39 -10.72
N LYS A 226 -7.11 -35.40 -10.48
CA LYS A 226 -7.88 -36.61 -10.23
C LYS A 226 -8.96 -36.77 -11.31
N VAL A 227 -8.96 -37.89 -12.01
CA VAL A 227 -10.02 -38.25 -12.94
C VAL A 227 -11.04 -39.09 -12.19
N PHE A 228 -12.25 -38.58 -12.12
CA PHE A 228 -13.40 -39.30 -11.56
C PHE A 228 -14.24 -39.89 -12.71
N SER A 229 -14.57 -41.16 -12.61
CA SER A 229 -15.43 -41.84 -13.60
C SER A 229 -16.50 -42.69 -12.94
N ALA A 230 -17.67 -42.69 -13.53
CA ALA A 230 -18.78 -43.57 -13.18
C ALA A 230 -18.75 -44.87 -14.01
N ASP A 231 -17.86 -45.01 -14.98
CA ASP A 231 -17.83 -46.18 -15.86
C ASP A 231 -17.39 -47.47 -15.15
N GLN A 232 -16.56 -47.32 -14.07
CA GLN A 232 -16.14 -48.48 -13.26
C GLN A 232 -17.28 -49.10 -12.44
N ALA A 233 -18.30 -48.34 -12.09
CA ALA A 233 -19.47 -48.85 -11.38
C ALA A 233 -20.29 -49.81 -12.26
N LEU A 234 -20.31 -49.56 -13.56
CA LEU A 234 -21.02 -50.42 -14.53
C LEU A 234 -20.30 -51.75 -14.82
N ALA A 235 -18.95 -51.75 -14.80
CA ALA A 235 -18.15 -52.97 -14.98
C ALA A 235 -18.34 -53.96 -13.82
N ALA A 236 -18.56 -53.45 -12.59
CA ALA A 236 -18.83 -54.29 -11.43
C ALA A 236 -20.25 -54.87 -11.38
N VAL A 237 -21.22 -54.25 -12.06
CA VAL A 237 -22.63 -54.70 -12.11
C VAL A 237 -22.89 -55.61 -13.33
N GLY A 238 -22.10 -55.48 -14.41
CA GLY A 238 -22.23 -56.30 -15.64
C GLY A 238 -21.55 -57.66 -15.60
N GLY A 239 -20.90 -58.04 -14.51
CA GLY A 239 -20.19 -59.27 -14.26
C GLY A 239 -20.97 -60.30 -13.39
N ARG A 240 -22.28 -60.33 -13.48
CA ARG A 240 -23.11 -61.42 -12.90
C ARG A 240 -23.94 -62.09 -13.96
#